data_2586dc14854a20e41106b78f516faff0
#
_entry.id   2586dc14854a20e41106b78f516faff0
#
_cell.length_a   1.000
_cell.length_b   1.000
_cell.length_c   1.000
_cell.angle_alpha   90.00
_cell.angle_beta   90.00
_cell.angle_gamma   90.00
#
_symmetry.space_group_name_H-M   'P 1'
#
loop_
_entity.id
_entity.type
_entity.pdbx_description
1 polymer ?
#
loop_
_entity_poly.entity_id
_entity_poly.type
_entity_poly.pdbx_seq_one_letter_code
_entity_poly.pdbx_strand_id
1 'polypeptide(L)'
;MKAVLVINSGSSSIKYRFFELETYSVIATGFVERIGEAESRLKHGWLNKENKYEEIVETEYVPDHGKGFDWIVDVIARTSSGVRVHRVLEA
;
A
#
# COMPACT_ATOMS: atom_id res chain seq x y z
N MET A 1 -12.23 -10.25 -7.32
CA MET A 1 -11.76 -9.00 -7.97
C MET A 1 -10.23 -9.02 -8.07
N LYS A 2 -9.72 -8.74 -9.24
CA LYS A 2 -8.28 -8.68 -9.48
C LYS A 2 -7.81 -7.24 -9.46
N ALA A 3 -6.69 -6.99 -8.81
CA ALA A 3 -6.15 -5.64 -8.69
C ALA A 3 -4.64 -5.62 -8.96
N VAL A 4 -4.15 -4.47 -9.36
CA VAL A 4 -2.74 -4.23 -9.66
C VAL A 4 -2.18 -3.28 -8.62
N LEU A 5 -1.05 -3.67 -8.03
CA LEU A 5 -0.30 -2.83 -7.10
C LEU A 5 0.87 -2.21 -7.86
N VAL A 6 0.84 -0.89 -8.00
CA VAL A 6 1.94 -0.14 -8.61
C VAL A 6 2.73 0.52 -7.49
N ILE A 7 4.03 0.27 -7.48
CA ILE A 7 4.92 0.85 -6.48
C ILE A 7 5.96 1.74 -7.15
N ASN A 8 6.38 2.76 -6.42
CA ASN A 8 7.44 3.68 -6.83
C ASN A 8 8.37 3.83 -5.64
N SER A 9 9.56 3.24 -5.76
CA SER A 9 10.55 3.22 -4.68
C SER A 9 11.49 4.41 -4.76
N GLY A 10 11.61 5.13 -3.65
CA GLY A 10 12.64 6.13 -3.45
C GLY A 10 13.76 5.57 -2.57
N SER A 11 14.75 6.40 -2.25
CA SER A 11 15.89 5.96 -1.43
C SER A 11 15.49 5.50 -0.02
N SER A 12 14.50 6.14 0.58
CA SER A 12 14.02 5.81 1.93
C SER A 12 12.49 5.71 2.00
N SER A 13 11.83 5.51 0.86
CA SER A 13 10.38 5.50 0.80
C SER A 13 9.85 4.56 -0.29
N ILE A 14 8.58 4.19 -0.15
CA ILE A 14 7.83 3.50 -1.19
C ILE A 14 6.46 4.17 -1.26
N LYS A 15 6.09 4.66 -2.43
CA LYS A 15 4.74 5.13 -2.71
C LYS A 15 4.02 4.04 -3.48
N TYR A 16 2.73 3.89 -3.26
CA TYR A 16 1.97 2.85 -3.95
C TYR A 16 0.55 3.29 -4.26
N ARG A 17 0.01 2.61 -5.27
CA ARG A 17 -1.37 2.75 -5.69
C ARG A 17 -1.89 1.35 -6.04
N PHE A 18 -3.06 1.03 -5.52
CA PHE A 18 -3.70 -0.26 -5.72
C PHE A 18 -5.03 -0.02 -6.42
N PHE A 19 -5.22 -0.57 -7.61
CA PHE A 19 -6.43 -0.31 -8.38
C PHE A 19 -6.96 -1.57 -9.06
N GLU A 20 -8.26 -1.55 -9.31
CA GLU A 20 -8.94 -2.63 -9.96
C GLU A 20 -8.54 -2.72 -11.42
N LEU A 21 -8.27 -3.95 -11.87
CA LEU A 21 -7.70 -4.19 -13.20
C LEU A 21 -8.66 -3.84 -14.35
N GLU A 22 -9.96 -4.07 -14.18
CA GLU A 22 -10.94 -3.86 -15.26
C GLU A 22 -11.37 -2.41 -15.41
N THR A 23 -11.63 -1.74 -14.31
CA THR A 23 -12.16 -0.37 -14.33
C THR A 23 -11.11 0.71 -14.08
N TYR A 24 -9.91 0.30 -13.63
CA TYR A 24 -8.84 1.20 -13.20
C TYR A 24 -9.23 2.10 -12.02
N SER A 25 -10.28 1.73 -11.29
CA SER A 25 -10.69 2.45 -10.08
C SER A 25 -9.66 2.24 -8.98
N VAL A 26 -9.25 3.32 -8.33
CA VAL A 26 -8.30 3.25 -7.22
C VAL A 26 -9.00 2.66 -6.01
N ILE A 27 -8.46 1.55 -5.49
CA ILE A 27 -8.97 0.88 -4.30
C ILE A 27 -8.26 1.42 -3.06
N ALA A 28 -6.95 1.62 -3.17
CA ALA A 28 -6.13 2.09 -2.06
C ALA A 28 -4.90 2.83 -2.57
N THR A 29 -4.36 3.69 -1.73
CA THR A 29 -3.13 4.43 -2.04
C THR A 29 -2.41 4.76 -0.74
N GLY A 30 -1.11 4.94 -0.81
CA GLY A 30 -0.37 5.31 0.38
C GLY A 30 1.13 5.36 0.15
N PHE A 31 1.84 5.39 1.27
CA PHE A 31 3.30 5.40 1.26
C PHE A 31 3.87 4.86 2.55
N VAL A 32 5.10 4.38 2.46
CA VAL A 32 5.96 4.11 3.60
C VAL A 32 7.14 5.07 3.49
N GLU A 33 7.46 5.77 4.54
CA GLU A 33 8.58 6.71 4.58
C GLU A 33 9.52 6.43 5.74
N ARG A 34 10.71 7.01 5.71
CA ARG A 34 11.75 6.85 6.73
C ARG A 34 12.21 5.40 6.88
N ILE A 35 12.26 4.68 5.76
CA ILE A 35 12.80 3.32 5.74
C ILE A 35 14.28 3.38 6.12
N GLY A 36 14.70 2.53 7.06
CA GLY A 36 16.07 2.49 7.57
C GLY A 36 16.33 3.40 8.75
N GLU A 37 15.39 4.27 9.11
CA GLU A 37 15.50 5.12 10.29
C GLU A 37 14.92 4.41 11.52
N ALA A 38 15.08 5.03 12.69
CA ALA A 38 14.61 4.43 13.94
C ALA A 38 13.13 4.15 13.95
N GLU A 39 12.34 4.97 13.27
CA GLU A 39 10.90 4.80 13.14
C GLU A 39 10.45 5.13 11.73
N SER A 40 9.79 4.17 11.10
CA SER A 40 9.21 4.35 9.78
C SER A 40 7.71 4.63 9.93
N ARG A 41 7.11 5.25 8.91
CA ARG A 41 5.72 5.65 8.95
C ARG A 41 5.00 5.18 7.70
N LEU A 42 3.84 4.54 7.88
CA LEU A 42 2.96 4.16 6.78
C LEU A 42 1.69 4.98 6.86
N LYS A 43 1.30 5.57 5.74
CA LYS A 43 0.00 6.19 5.57
C LYS A 43 -0.73 5.42 4.48
N HIS A 44 -1.95 4.97 4.77
CA HIS A 44 -2.73 4.13 3.88
C HIS A 44 -4.17 4.61 3.83
N GLY A 45 -4.67 4.87 2.62
CA GLY A 45 -6.05 5.23 2.40
C GLY A 45 -6.72 4.22 1.48
N TRP A 46 -7.99 3.93 1.73
CA TRP A 46 -8.73 2.96 0.93
C TRP A 46 -10.22 3.27 0.90
N LEU A 47 -10.92 2.69 -0.09
CA LEU A 47 -12.37 2.73 -0.15
C LEU A 47 -12.91 1.53 0.63
N ASN A 48 -13.82 1.79 1.57
CA ASN A 48 -14.47 0.73 2.33
C ASN A 48 -15.66 0.14 1.55
N LYS A 49 -16.36 -0.83 2.16
CA LYS A 49 -17.50 -1.50 1.53
C LYS A 49 -18.67 -0.56 1.24
N GLU A 50 -18.76 0.56 1.95
CA GLU A 50 -19.78 1.58 1.72
C GLU A 50 -19.34 2.63 0.71
N ASN A 51 -18.21 2.39 0.02
CA ASN A 51 -17.62 3.27 -0.96
C ASN A 51 -17.20 4.63 -0.37
N LYS A 52 -16.84 4.64 0.90
CA LYS A 52 -16.30 5.81 1.58
C LYS A 52 -14.81 5.65 1.79
N TYR A 53 -14.10 6.77 1.72
CA TYR A 53 -12.66 6.79 1.91
C TYR A 53 -12.30 6.78 3.40
N GLU A 54 -11.40 5.87 3.75
CA GLU A 54 -10.85 5.79 5.10
C GLU A 54 -9.33 5.86 5.03
N GLU A 55 -8.70 6.27 6.13
CA GLU A 55 -7.26 6.45 6.17
C GLU A 55 -6.73 6.03 7.53
N ILE A 56 -5.57 5.36 7.53
CA ILE A 56 -4.84 5.02 8.76
C ILE A 56 -3.39 5.46 8.63
N VAL A 57 -2.78 5.71 9.78
CA VAL A 57 -1.35 6.00 9.90
C VAL A 57 -0.79 5.04 10.94
N GLU A 58 0.28 4.34 10.59
CA GLU A 58 0.97 3.42 11.47
C GLU A 58 2.45 3.76 11.53
N THR A 59 3.10 3.46 12.65
CA THR A 59 4.54 3.61 12.79
C THR A 59 5.16 2.29 13.23
N GLU A 60 6.33 1.98 12.69
CA GLU A 60 7.04 0.74 12.96
C GLU A 60 8.48 0.89 12.49
N TYR A 61 9.39 0.10 13.05
CA TYR A 61 10.75 0.07 12.51
C TYR A 61 10.79 -0.82 11.27
N VAL A 62 11.19 -0.26 10.14
CA VAL A 62 11.32 -0.96 8.86
C VAL A 62 12.75 -0.77 8.36
N PRO A 63 13.60 -1.82 8.44
CA PRO A 63 15.02 -1.67 8.12
C PRO A 63 15.32 -1.52 6.64
N ASP A 64 14.48 -2.03 5.76
CA ASP A 64 14.74 -2.03 4.32
C ASP A 64 13.44 -2.01 3.51
N HIS A 65 13.59 -1.87 2.19
CA HIS A 65 12.44 -1.80 1.27
C HIS A 65 11.64 -3.10 1.21
N GLY A 66 12.29 -4.26 1.39
CA GLY A 66 11.60 -5.54 1.43
C GLY A 66 10.60 -5.61 2.57
N LYS A 67 10.98 -5.18 3.75
CA LYS A 67 10.09 -5.10 4.91
C LYS A 67 9.02 -4.04 4.73
N GLY A 68 9.35 -2.93 4.09
CA GLY A 68 8.39 -1.90 3.74
C GLY A 68 7.31 -2.43 2.81
N PHE A 69 7.72 -3.18 1.80
CA PHE A 69 6.80 -3.83 0.88
C PHE A 69 5.89 -4.84 1.60
N ASP A 70 6.44 -5.66 2.50
CA ASP A 70 5.64 -6.60 3.31
C ASP A 70 4.57 -5.87 4.12
N TRP A 71 4.90 -4.71 4.66
CA TRP A 71 3.96 -3.88 5.41
C TRP A 71 2.81 -3.38 4.53
N ILE A 72 3.13 -2.95 3.30
CA ILE A 72 2.13 -2.51 2.33
C ILE A 72 1.18 -3.67 1.99
N VAL A 73 1.70 -4.85 1.70
CA VAL A 73 0.88 -6.03 1.38
C VAL A 73 -0.01 -6.39 2.57
N ASP A 74 0.52 -6.33 3.78
CA ASP A 74 -0.24 -6.61 4.99
C ASP A 74 -1.40 -5.63 5.19
N VAL A 75 -1.15 -4.33 5.04
CA VAL A 75 -2.21 -3.33 5.24
C VAL A 75 -3.29 -3.43 4.17
N ILE A 76 -2.91 -3.76 2.94
CA ILE A 76 -3.86 -4.01 1.86
C ILE A 76 -4.74 -5.21 2.21
N ALA A 77 -4.13 -6.30 2.69
CA ALA A 77 -4.88 -7.50 3.08
C ALA A 77 -5.87 -7.23 4.22
N ARG A 78 -5.48 -6.38 5.17
CA ARG A 78 -6.35 -6.02 6.30
C ARG A 78 -7.52 -5.12 5.90
N THR A 79 -7.34 -4.25 4.93
CA THR A 79 -8.32 -3.21 4.59
C THR A 79 -9.11 -3.50 3.32
N SER A 80 -8.61 -4.36 2.46
CA SER A 80 -9.24 -4.69 1.17
C SER A 80 -9.35 -6.21 1.02
N SER A 81 -9.95 -6.85 2.02
CA SER A 81 -10.16 -8.31 2.01
C SER A 81 -11.06 -8.70 0.84
N GLY A 82 -10.77 -9.82 0.21
CA GLY A 82 -11.50 -10.27 -0.97
C GLY A 82 -10.97 -9.72 -2.29
N VAL A 83 -10.00 -8.81 -2.24
CA VAL A 83 -9.34 -8.29 -3.43
C VAL A 83 -8.01 -9.01 -3.59
N ARG A 84 -7.80 -9.62 -4.75
CA ARG A 84 -6.56 -10.36 -5.04
C ARG A 84 -5.54 -9.44 -5.71
N VAL A 85 -4.31 -9.46 -5.23
CA VAL A 85 -3.20 -8.82 -5.93
C VAL A 85 -2.85 -9.71 -7.12
N HIS A 86 -3.19 -9.26 -8.31
CA HIS A 86 -2.94 -9.99 -9.56
C HIS A 86 -1.51 -9.78 -10.05
N ARG A 87 -1.01 -8.56 -9.91
CA ARG A 87 0.32 -8.19 -10.39
C ARG A 87 0.86 -7.02 -9.58
N VAL A 88 2.18 -7.02 -9.39
CA VAL A 88 2.90 -5.88 -8.82
C VAL A 88 3.76 -5.28 -9.92
N LEU A 89 3.63 -3.99 -10.14
CA LEU A 89 4.42 -3.25 -11.13
C LEU A 89 5.25 -2.19 -10.41
N GLU A 90 6.51 -2.09 -10.79
CA GLU A 90 7.39 -1.06 -10.28
C GLU A 90 7.52 0.04 -11.34
N ALA A 91 7.16 1.26 -10.94
CA ALA A 91 7.19 2.40 -11.85
C ALA A 91 8.48 3.18 -11.73
#